data_a46ed0d1dfb806a068534f203eb1d262
#
_entry.id   a46ed0d1dfb806a068534f203eb1d262
#
_cell.length_a   1.000
_cell.length_b   1.000
_cell.length_c   1.000
_cell.angle_alpha   90.00
_cell.angle_beta   90.00
_cell.angle_gamma   90.00
#
_symmetry.space_group_name_H-M   'P 1'
#
loop_
_entity.id
_entity.type
_entity.pdbx_description
1 polymer ?
#
loop_
_entity_poly.entity_id
_entity_poly.type
_entity_poly.pdbx_seq_one_letter_code
_entity_poly.pdbx_strand_id
1 'polypeptide(L)'
;MTITKSILAFAAAMTLAASSQAAVLLTSELSAGNTITDYSRAGSVSFDLDLEKLGTSRFSFAIEEEDLLGPLSLNAIVRNLSGTALNQFVFRLSGIGFASHGSVTPTFGTLGQVTQTPDYAHIGFGKPEWAEFHFGNPLLVDGAGDWFLDTRGLNVGDRFAIVATVPEPSSLALVLPLLGMAGVMARRRRG
;
A
#
# COMPACT_ATOMS: atom_id res chain seq x y z
N MET A 1 -60.79 31.56 -35.78
CA MET A 1 -59.73 31.97 -34.84
C MET A 1 -59.30 30.74 -34.09
N THR A 2 -58.30 30.04 -34.64
CA THR A 2 -57.81 28.72 -34.16
C THR A 2 -56.48 28.95 -33.47
N ILE A 3 -56.47 28.72 -32.14
CA ILE A 3 -55.26 28.81 -31.29
C ILE A 3 -54.56 27.46 -31.34
N THR A 4 -53.46 27.42 -32.06
CA THR A 4 -52.54 26.26 -32.06
C THR A 4 -51.77 26.23 -30.72
N LYS A 5 -52.02 25.21 -29.90
CA LYS A 5 -51.23 24.95 -28.69
C LYS A 5 -49.94 24.23 -29.07
N SER A 6 -48.84 24.95 -29.02
CA SER A 6 -47.50 24.35 -29.13
C SER A 6 -47.11 23.71 -27.79
N ILE A 7 -47.07 22.38 -27.76
CA ILE A 7 -46.55 21.61 -26.64
C ILE A 7 -45.02 21.59 -26.82
N LEU A 8 -44.31 22.33 -25.96
CA LEU A 8 -42.89 22.26 -25.87
C LEU A 8 -42.52 21.03 -25.03
N ALA A 9 -42.08 19.96 -25.68
CA ALA A 9 -41.54 18.79 -24.99
C ALA A 9 -40.12 19.13 -24.49
N PHE A 10 -40.04 19.36 -23.18
CA PHE A 10 -38.72 19.52 -22.49
C PHE A 10 -38.18 18.12 -22.25
N ALA A 11 -37.31 17.63 -23.14
CA ALA A 11 -36.50 16.43 -22.92
C ALA A 11 -35.43 16.74 -21.87
N ALA A 12 -35.70 16.40 -20.63
CA ALA A 12 -34.70 16.39 -19.59
C ALA A 12 -33.69 15.26 -19.91
N ALA A 13 -32.56 15.62 -20.51
CA ALA A 13 -31.41 14.74 -20.58
C ALA A 13 -30.88 14.57 -19.16
N MET A 14 -31.28 13.51 -18.48
CA MET A 14 -30.57 13.03 -17.30
C MET A 14 -29.22 12.52 -17.77
N THR A 15 -28.20 13.36 -17.67
CA THR A 15 -26.83 12.90 -17.69
C THR A 15 -26.65 12.05 -16.44
N LEU A 16 -26.68 10.73 -16.59
CA LEU A 16 -26.11 9.81 -15.60
C LEU A 16 -24.63 10.19 -15.49
N ALA A 17 -24.29 10.94 -14.46
CA ALA A 17 -22.91 11.06 -14.04
C ALA A 17 -22.51 9.65 -13.61
N ALA A 18 -21.83 8.91 -14.51
CA ALA A 18 -21.12 7.72 -14.11
C ALA A 18 -20.11 8.19 -13.06
N SER A 19 -20.33 7.85 -11.81
CA SER A 19 -19.33 8.04 -10.77
C SER A 19 -18.15 7.18 -11.17
N SER A 20 -17.07 7.81 -11.61
CA SER A 20 -15.79 7.15 -11.83
C SER A 20 -15.45 6.42 -10.52
N GLN A 21 -15.48 5.09 -10.56
CA GLN A 21 -15.16 4.27 -9.41
C GLN A 21 -13.69 3.89 -9.48
N ALA A 22 -13.04 3.96 -8.36
CA ALA A 22 -11.66 3.58 -8.15
C ALA A 22 -11.57 2.12 -7.73
N ALA A 23 -10.36 1.57 -7.73
CA ALA A 23 -10.09 0.33 -7.01
C ALA A 23 -10.65 0.43 -5.58
N VAL A 24 -11.66 -0.39 -5.29
CA VAL A 24 -12.41 -0.30 -4.03
C VAL A 24 -11.73 -1.11 -2.94
N LEU A 25 -11.38 -0.45 -1.83
CA LEU A 25 -10.92 -1.15 -0.64
C LEU A 25 -12.05 -2.03 -0.09
N LEU A 26 -11.88 -3.35 -0.15
CA LEU A 26 -12.87 -4.32 0.29
C LEU A 26 -12.74 -4.68 1.76
N THR A 27 -11.51 -4.98 2.19
CA THR A 27 -11.21 -5.45 3.55
C THR A 27 -9.81 -5.02 3.97
N SER A 28 -9.66 -4.82 5.27
CA SER A 28 -8.36 -4.61 5.90
C SER A 28 -8.20 -5.53 7.11
N GLU A 29 -7.10 -6.28 7.16
CA GLU A 29 -6.66 -7.07 8.30
C GLU A 29 -5.40 -6.39 8.84
N LEU A 30 -5.55 -5.65 9.92
CA LEU A 30 -4.49 -4.80 10.46
C LEU A 30 -3.96 -5.38 11.78
N SER A 31 -2.68 -5.22 12.03
CA SER A 31 -2.14 -5.42 13.38
C SER A 31 -2.86 -4.51 14.36
N ALA A 32 -3.06 -4.96 15.59
CA ALA A 32 -3.86 -4.25 16.58
C ALA A 32 -3.37 -2.80 16.81
N GLY A 33 -4.26 -1.85 16.61
CA GLY A 33 -4.01 -0.42 16.71
C GLY A 33 -3.65 0.27 15.41
N ASN A 34 -3.17 -0.46 14.38
CA ASN A 34 -2.90 0.13 13.08
C ASN A 34 -4.19 0.58 12.40
N THR A 35 -4.13 1.64 11.61
CA THR A 35 -5.27 2.13 10.83
C THR A 35 -4.88 2.35 9.38
N ILE A 36 -5.87 2.23 8.49
CA ILE A 36 -5.74 2.57 7.07
C ILE A 36 -6.83 3.57 6.72
N THR A 37 -6.46 4.63 6.01
CA THR A 37 -7.39 5.58 5.39
C THR A 37 -7.22 5.50 3.88
N ASP A 38 -8.29 5.16 3.18
CA ASP A 38 -8.30 4.97 1.73
C ASP A 38 -8.60 6.30 1.01
N TYR A 39 -7.75 6.65 0.06
CA TYR A 39 -7.86 7.82 -0.83
C TYR A 39 -7.82 7.39 -2.30
N SER A 40 -8.09 6.12 -2.59
CA SER A 40 -8.08 5.60 -3.95
C SER A 40 -9.08 6.32 -4.84
N ARG A 41 -8.73 6.43 -6.11
CA ARG A 41 -9.54 7.04 -7.17
C ARG A 41 -9.24 6.33 -8.49
N ALA A 42 -10.10 6.52 -9.49
CA ALA A 42 -9.94 5.91 -10.80
C ALA A 42 -8.49 5.92 -11.30
N GLY A 43 -7.96 4.74 -11.60
CA GLY A 43 -6.58 4.53 -12.03
C GLY A 43 -5.51 4.72 -10.95
N SER A 44 -5.90 4.83 -9.67
CA SER A 44 -4.94 5.06 -8.58
C SER A 44 -5.39 4.43 -7.27
N VAL A 45 -4.56 3.59 -6.70
CA VAL A 45 -4.62 3.16 -5.29
C VAL A 45 -3.78 4.11 -4.46
N SER A 46 -4.40 4.75 -3.49
CA SER A 46 -3.73 5.69 -2.59
C SER A 46 -4.26 5.55 -1.17
N PHE A 47 -3.39 5.47 -0.18
CA PHE A 47 -3.81 5.31 1.21
C PHE A 47 -2.77 5.86 2.20
N ASP A 48 -3.26 6.20 3.39
CA ASP A 48 -2.43 6.42 4.56
C ASP A 48 -2.46 5.16 5.44
N LEU A 49 -1.31 4.73 5.92
CA LEU A 49 -1.16 3.61 6.83
C LEU A 49 -0.47 4.10 8.11
N ASP A 50 -1.21 4.12 9.19
CA ASP A 50 -0.72 4.48 10.52
C ASP A 50 -0.30 3.22 11.29
N LEU A 51 0.96 3.15 11.69
CA LEU A 51 1.57 2.01 12.38
C LEU A 51 1.72 2.31 13.88
N GLU A 52 0.70 2.01 14.67
CA GLU A 52 0.79 2.01 16.14
C GLU A 52 1.64 0.85 16.64
N LYS A 53 1.69 -0.25 15.87
CA LYS A 53 2.54 -1.40 16.12
C LYS A 53 3.20 -1.88 14.85
N LEU A 54 4.47 -2.25 14.98
CA LEU A 54 5.19 -2.92 13.90
C LEU A 54 4.62 -4.34 13.72
N GLY A 55 4.52 -4.77 12.48
CA GLY A 55 3.94 -6.07 12.15
C GLY A 55 3.47 -6.11 10.71
N THR A 56 2.46 -6.95 10.45
CA THR A 56 1.89 -7.14 9.13
C THR A 56 0.48 -6.58 9.09
N SER A 57 0.19 -5.81 8.05
CA SER A 57 -1.14 -5.31 7.72
C SER A 57 -1.47 -5.71 6.29
N ARG A 58 -2.68 -6.22 6.05
CA ARG A 58 -3.16 -6.68 4.74
C ARG A 58 -4.41 -5.91 4.35
N PHE A 59 -4.47 -5.41 3.14
CA PHE A 59 -5.65 -4.77 2.55
C PHE A 59 -5.93 -5.34 1.17
N SER A 60 -7.20 -5.53 0.87
CA SER A 60 -7.67 -6.12 -0.39
C SER A 60 -8.53 -5.13 -1.15
N PHE A 61 -8.30 -5.06 -2.45
CA PHE A 61 -9.00 -4.17 -3.37
C PHE A 61 -9.69 -5.00 -4.46
N ALA A 62 -10.74 -4.42 -5.06
CA ALA A 62 -11.32 -4.92 -6.32
C ALA A 62 -10.95 -3.97 -7.46
N ILE A 63 -10.71 -4.55 -8.63
CA ILE A 63 -10.46 -3.82 -9.88
C ILE A 63 -11.78 -3.29 -10.42
N GLU A 64 -11.81 -2.01 -10.77
CA GLU A 64 -12.91 -1.35 -11.47
C GLU A 64 -12.55 -1.08 -12.94
N GLU A 65 -13.51 -0.65 -13.75
CA GLU A 65 -13.34 -0.51 -15.19
C GLU A 65 -12.24 0.50 -15.55
N GLU A 66 -12.21 1.63 -14.88
CA GLU A 66 -11.24 2.70 -15.11
C GLU A 66 -9.80 2.31 -14.74
N ASP A 67 -9.62 1.35 -13.83
CA ASP A 67 -8.31 0.86 -13.42
C ASP A 67 -7.64 0.02 -14.53
N LEU A 68 -8.41 -0.46 -15.49
CA LEU A 68 -7.94 -1.26 -16.62
C LEU A 68 -7.51 -0.42 -17.83
N LEU A 69 -7.68 0.90 -17.77
CA LEU A 69 -7.31 1.80 -18.88
C LEU A 69 -5.79 1.98 -19.04
N GLY A 70 -5.01 1.53 -18.04
CA GLY A 70 -3.56 1.59 -18.05
C GLY A 70 -2.96 0.95 -16.80
N PRO A 71 -1.67 1.11 -16.56
CA PRO A 71 -1.06 0.71 -15.32
C PRO A 71 -1.69 1.49 -14.15
N LEU A 72 -2.07 0.78 -13.10
CA LEU A 72 -2.69 1.36 -11.90
C LEU A 72 -1.62 2.02 -11.04
N SER A 73 -1.74 3.31 -10.72
CA SER A 73 -0.78 3.95 -9.83
C SER A 73 -0.96 3.49 -8.39
N LEU A 74 0.14 3.41 -7.65
CA LEU A 74 0.15 3.06 -6.23
C LEU A 74 0.95 4.09 -5.44
N ASN A 75 0.28 4.72 -4.48
CA ASN A 75 0.87 5.73 -3.60
C ASN A 75 0.45 5.45 -2.15
N ALA A 76 1.35 5.72 -1.21
CA ALA A 76 1.01 5.61 0.21
C ALA A 76 1.81 6.59 1.07
N ILE A 77 1.19 7.07 2.15
CA ILE A 77 1.90 7.65 3.28
C ILE A 77 1.93 6.59 4.39
N VAL A 78 3.11 6.21 4.84
CA VAL A 78 3.27 5.28 5.96
C VAL A 78 3.77 6.06 7.15
N ARG A 79 2.92 6.24 8.17
CA ARG A 79 3.27 6.94 9.42
C ARG A 79 3.66 5.94 10.48
N ASN A 80 4.79 6.16 11.07
CA ASN A 80 5.32 5.35 12.17
C ASN A 80 4.95 5.98 13.51
N LEU A 81 3.89 5.51 14.12
CA LEU A 81 3.40 5.95 15.43
C LEU A 81 3.82 4.97 16.55
N SER A 82 4.60 3.93 16.21
CA SER A 82 4.97 2.85 17.15
C SER A 82 6.01 3.26 18.19
N GLY A 83 6.67 4.41 18.02
CA GLY A 83 7.81 4.82 18.85
C GLY A 83 9.08 3.99 18.63
N THR A 84 9.10 3.11 17.63
CA THR A 84 10.25 2.26 17.26
C THR A 84 10.74 2.62 15.86
N ALA A 85 12.04 2.72 15.67
CA ALA A 85 12.64 3.07 14.39
C ALA A 85 12.35 2.04 13.28
N LEU A 86 11.96 2.50 12.11
CA LEU A 86 11.88 1.67 10.91
C LEU A 86 13.25 1.59 10.22
N ASN A 87 13.86 0.41 10.26
CA ASN A 87 15.09 0.14 9.51
C ASN A 87 14.78 -0.36 8.10
N GLN A 88 13.63 -1.00 7.92
CA GLN A 88 13.17 -1.56 6.65
C GLN A 88 11.65 -1.68 6.63
N PHE A 89 11.11 -1.72 5.42
CA PHE A 89 9.67 -1.89 5.18
C PHE A 89 9.46 -2.68 3.89
N VAL A 90 8.40 -3.48 3.82
CA VAL A 90 8.09 -4.30 2.66
C VAL A 90 6.62 -4.16 2.29
N PHE A 91 6.35 -3.85 1.03
CA PHE A 91 5.06 -4.11 0.41
C PHE A 91 5.15 -5.41 -0.41
N ARG A 92 4.23 -6.35 -0.16
CA ARG A 92 4.01 -7.54 -1.00
C ARG A 92 2.67 -7.43 -1.70
N LEU A 93 2.63 -7.89 -2.94
CA LEU A 93 1.43 -7.94 -3.76
C LEU A 93 0.96 -9.38 -3.94
N SER A 94 -0.34 -9.55 -4.09
CA SER A 94 -0.97 -10.84 -4.43
C SER A 94 -2.16 -10.58 -5.34
N GLY A 95 -2.23 -11.27 -6.48
CA GLY A 95 -3.26 -11.06 -7.50
C GLY A 95 -2.96 -9.91 -8.47
N ILE A 96 -1.88 -9.16 -8.26
CA ILE A 96 -1.36 -8.10 -9.13
C ILE A 96 0.17 -8.04 -8.96
N GLY A 97 0.87 -7.39 -9.87
CA GLY A 97 2.32 -7.22 -9.79
C GLY A 97 2.76 -5.77 -9.96
N PHE A 98 3.98 -5.45 -9.52
CA PHE A 98 4.61 -4.17 -9.84
C PHE A 98 5.02 -4.12 -11.32
N ALA A 99 4.59 -3.08 -12.03
CA ALA A 99 5.02 -2.79 -13.40
C ALA A 99 6.29 -1.95 -13.43
N SER A 100 6.38 -0.93 -12.57
CA SER A 100 7.57 -0.09 -12.43
C SER A 100 7.70 0.46 -11.00
N HIS A 101 8.93 0.81 -10.61
CA HIS A 101 9.19 1.47 -9.35
C HIS A 101 8.98 2.98 -9.46
N GLY A 102 8.53 3.58 -8.36
CA GLY A 102 8.46 5.01 -8.16
C GLY A 102 9.49 5.48 -7.14
N SER A 103 9.26 6.66 -6.58
CA SER A 103 10.09 7.22 -5.51
C SER A 103 9.73 6.65 -4.14
N VAL A 104 10.68 6.76 -3.21
CA VAL A 104 10.46 6.61 -1.77
C VAL A 104 11.13 7.79 -1.08
N THR A 105 10.37 8.54 -0.29
CA THR A 105 10.83 9.77 0.36
C THR A 105 10.64 9.67 1.87
N PRO A 106 11.70 9.38 2.65
CA PRO A 106 11.65 9.42 4.11
C PRO A 106 11.66 10.88 4.59
N THR A 107 11.02 11.14 5.74
CA THR A 107 10.95 12.48 6.33
C THR A 107 12.17 12.80 7.20
N PHE A 108 12.57 11.89 8.08
CA PHE A 108 13.71 12.06 9.00
C PHE A 108 14.84 11.07 8.76
N GLY A 109 14.52 9.92 8.22
CA GLY A 109 15.49 8.91 7.84
C GLY A 109 16.28 9.30 6.57
N THR A 110 17.06 8.36 6.09
CA THR A 110 17.64 8.44 4.75
C THR A 110 17.30 7.16 4.01
N LEU A 111 16.98 7.30 2.72
CA LEU A 111 16.78 6.14 1.88
C LEU A 111 18.09 5.39 1.73
N GLY A 112 18.05 4.09 1.97
CA GLY A 112 19.12 3.14 1.67
C GLY A 112 18.83 2.41 0.36
N GLN A 113 18.78 1.08 0.43
CA GLN A 113 18.50 0.27 -0.76
C GLN A 113 17.00 0.07 -0.95
N VAL A 114 16.52 0.28 -2.18
CA VAL A 114 15.18 -0.13 -2.62
C VAL A 114 15.34 -1.28 -3.61
N THR A 115 14.65 -2.38 -3.37
CA THR A 115 14.64 -3.55 -4.25
C THR A 115 13.21 -3.87 -4.63
N GLN A 116 12.96 -4.08 -5.93
CA GLN A 116 11.66 -4.45 -6.47
C GLN A 116 11.73 -5.76 -7.23
N THR A 117 10.71 -6.59 -7.05
CA THR A 117 10.34 -7.69 -7.94
C THR A 117 8.87 -7.52 -8.36
N PRO A 118 8.32 -8.34 -9.23
CA PRO A 118 6.90 -8.23 -9.57
C PRO A 118 5.96 -8.36 -8.37
N ASP A 119 6.34 -9.07 -7.31
CA ASP A 119 5.48 -9.40 -6.18
C ASP A 119 5.83 -8.66 -4.87
N TYR A 120 6.95 -7.94 -4.82
CA TYR A 120 7.29 -7.15 -3.64
C TYR A 120 8.15 -5.92 -3.96
N ALA A 121 8.08 -4.93 -3.06
CA ALA A 121 9.01 -3.81 -2.94
C ALA A 121 9.58 -3.81 -1.53
N HIS A 122 10.89 -3.93 -1.40
CA HIS A 122 11.62 -3.84 -0.13
C HIS A 122 12.34 -2.49 -0.07
N ILE A 123 12.14 -1.79 1.03
CA ILE A 123 12.68 -0.46 1.32
C ILE A 123 13.60 -0.60 2.53
N GLY A 124 14.91 -0.38 2.33
CA GLY A 124 15.87 -0.27 3.42
C GLY A 124 16.19 1.19 3.71
N PHE A 125 16.23 1.58 4.96
CA PHE A 125 16.62 2.93 5.39
C PHE A 125 18.09 2.94 5.82
N GLY A 126 18.87 3.89 5.30
CA GLY A 126 20.27 4.08 5.69
C GLY A 126 20.39 4.69 7.09
N LYS A 127 19.57 5.71 7.38
CA LYS A 127 19.21 6.10 8.74
C LYS A 127 17.78 5.69 8.96
N PRO A 128 17.43 5.09 10.11
CA PRO A 128 16.08 4.66 10.41
C PRO A 128 15.05 5.80 10.29
N GLU A 129 13.84 5.47 9.78
CA GLU A 129 12.74 6.41 9.76
C GLU A 129 11.94 6.32 11.05
N TRP A 130 11.67 7.47 11.66
CA TRP A 130 10.99 7.57 12.95
C TRP A 130 9.57 8.12 12.87
N ALA A 131 9.25 8.85 11.82
CA ALA A 131 7.95 9.50 11.69
C ALA A 131 7.14 8.95 10.50
N GLU A 132 7.54 9.28 9.27
CA GLU A 132 6.80 8.85 8.09
C GLU A 132 7.70 8.77 6.86
N PHE A 133 7.28 8.00 5.89
CA PHE A 133 7.82 8.05 4.55
C PHE A 133 6.70 8.00 3.52
N HIS A 134 6.95 8.60 2.36
CA HIS A 134 6.07 8.54 1.21
C HIS A 134 6.55 7.42 0.27
N PHE A 135 5.64 6.56 -0.11
CA PHE A 135 5.81 5.57 -1.16
C PHE A 135 5.08 6.07 -2.40
N GLY A 136 5.80 6.34 -3.48
CA GLY A 136 5.25 7.03 -4.64
C GLY A 136 5.17 8.55 -4.43
N ASN A 137 4.15 9.15 -5.01
CA ASN A 137 3.92 10.60 -4.97
C ASN A 137 2.52 10.96 -4.39
N PRO A 138 2.21 10.60 -3.14
CA PRO A 138 0.88 10.82 -2.57
C PRO A 138 0.49 12.29 -2.44
N LEU A 139 1.47 13.19 -2.39
CA LEU A 139 1.25 14.64 -2.23
C LEU A 139 1.55 15.45 -3.49
N LEU A 140 1.76 14.82 -4.63
CA LEU A 140 2.09 15.46 -5.91
C LEU A 140 3.31 16.40 -5.84
N VAL A 141 4.36 15.96 -5.14
CA VAL A 141 5.60 16.72 -4.98
C VAL A 141 6.45 16.63 -6.24
N ASP A 142 7.00 17.75 -6.72
CA ASP A 142 7.88 17.77 -7.87
C ASP A 142 9.10 16.86 -7.68
N GLY A 143 9.40 16.06 -8.71
CA GLY A 143 10.50 15.10 -8.70
C GLY A 143 10.21 13.76 -8.01
N ALA A 144 9.05 13.59 -7.36
CA ALA A 144 8.56 12.30 -6.90
C ALA A 144 7.77 11.60 -8.00
N GLY A 145 7.82 10.27 -8.04
CA GLY A 145 7.12 9.46 -9.04
C GLY A 145 6.29 8.35 -8.41
N ASP A 146 5.13 8.09 -9.00
CA ASP A 146 4.24 7.00 -8.60
C ASP A 146 4.88 5.64 -8.83
N TRP A 147 4.54 4.67 -8.00
CA TRP A 147 4.71 3.26 -8.32
C TRP A 147 3.56 2.82 -9.21
N PHE A 148 3.79 1.86 -10.09
CA PHE A 148 2.75 1.34 -10.97
C PHE A 148 2.58 -0.15 -10.81
N LEU A 149 1.30 -0.58 -10.82
CA LEU A 149 0.87 -1.97 -10.80
C LEU A 149 0.46 -2.41 -12.21
N ASP A 150 0.74 -3.66 -12.54
CA ASP A 150 0.43 -4.26 -13.84
C ASP A 150 -0.99 -4.81 -13.85
N THR A 151 -1.87 -4.16 -14.58
CA THR A 151 -3.27 -4.55 -14.74
C THR A 151 -3.52 -5.51 -15.91
N ARG A 152 -2.48 -5.87 -16.68
CA ARG A 152 -2.63 -6.74 -17.84
C ARG A 152 -3.13 -8.12 -17.45
N GLY A 153 -4.21 -8.54 -18.11
CA GLY A 153 -4.85 -9.84 -17.85
C GLY A 153 -5.81 -9.86 -16.68
N LEU A 154 -6.04 -8.72 -16.04
CA LEU A 154 -7.09 -8.57 -15.02
C LEU A 154 -8.40 -8.14 -15.65
N ASN A 155 -9.51 -8.43 -14.96
CA ASN A 155 -10.86 -8.08 -15.33
C ASN A 155 -11.52 -7.26 -14.21
N VAL A 156 -12.58 -6.55 -14.55
CA VAL A 156 -13.44 -5.88 -13.56
C VAL A 156 -13.93 -6.90 -12.53
N GLY A 157 -13.80 -6.57 -11.25
CA GLY A 157 -14.15 -7.42 -10.12
C GLY A 157 -13.06 -8.39 -9.66
N ASP A 158 -11.94 -8.51 -10.40
CA ASP A 158 -10.77 -9.26 -9.92
C ASP A 158 -10.24 -8.59 -8.64
N ARG A 159 -9.67 -9.42 -7.78
CA ARG A 159 -9.20 -8.96 -6.46
C ARG A 159 -7.71 -9.07 -6.35
N PHE A 160 -7.12 -8.07 -5.73
CA PHE A 160 -5.72 -8.11 -5.35
C PHE A 160 -5.54 -7.67 -3.89
N ALA A 161 -4.39 -7.99 -3.33
CA ALA A 161 -4.06 -7.58 -1.98
C ALA A 161 -2.67 -6.95 -1.91
N ILE A 162 -2.55 -5.96 -1.04
CA ILE A 162 -1.30 -5.34 -0.62
C ILE A 162 -1.05 -5.77 0.82
N VAL A 163 0.12 -6.31 1.09
CA VAL A 163 0.59 -6.69 2.42
C VAL A 163 1.76 -5.81 2.80
N ALA A 164 1.54 -4.95 3.77
CA ALA A 164 2.54 -4.08 4.36
C ALA A 164 3.17 -4.79 5.56
N THR A 165 4.49 -4.93 5.60
CA THR A 165 5.19 -5.63 6.67
C THR A 165 6.42 -4.82 7.11
N VAL A 166 6.58 -4.68 8.41
CA VAL A 166 7.85 -4.28 9.00
C VAL A 166 8.56 -5.55 9.45
N PRO A 167 9.61 -5.98 8.72
CA PRO A 167 10.37 -7.17 9.10
C PRO A 167 11.01 -6.97 10.48
N GLU A 168 10.90 -7.96 11.34
CA GLU A 168 11.55 -7.92 12.65
C GLU A 168 13.07 -7.84 12.51
N PRO A 169 13.75 -7.06 13.34
CA PRO A 169 15.21 -7.06 13.35
C PRO A 169 15.75 -8.48 13.51
N SER A 170 16.73 -8.86 12.69
CA SER A 170 17.37 -10.19 12.71
C SER A 170 18.03 -10.56 14.06
N SER A 171 18.01 -9.63 15.02
CA SER A 171 18.45 -9.88 16.41
C SER A 171 17.71 -11.05 17.08
N LEU A 172 16.43 -11.28 16.75
CA LEU A 172 15.69 -12.46 17.26
C LEU A 172 16.26 -13.76 16.70
N ALA A 173 16.70 -13.78 15.46
CA ALA A 173 17.35 -14.95 14.83
C ALA A 173 18.71 -15.28 15.49
N LEU A 174 19.37 -14.33 16.11
CA LEU A 174 20.63 -14.51 16.83
C LEU A 174 20.41 -14.95 18.29
N VAL A 175 19.34 -14.48 18.94
CA VAL A 175 19.04 -14.80 20.33
C VAL A 175 18.61 -16.27 20.49
N LEU A 176 17.83 -16.82 19.59
CA LEU A 176 17.37 -18.22 19.65
C LEU A 176 18.52 -19.24 19.66
N PRO A 177 19.53 -19.18 18.76
CA PRO A 177 20.69 -20.06 18.83
C PRO A 177 21.52 -19.87 20.11
N LEU A 178 21.70 -18.63 20.60
CA LEU A 178 22.40 -18.36 21.84
C LEU A 178 21.73 -18.99 23.06
N LEU A 179 20.39 -18.87 23.15
CA LEU A 179 19.61 -19.53 24.21
C LEU A 179 19.67 -21.06 24.08
N GLY A 180 19.63 -21.60 22.88
CA GLY A 180 19.82 -23.01 22.62
C GLY A 180 21.18 -23.53 23.09
N MET A 181 22.26 -22.83 22.76
CA MET A 181 23.62 -23.19 23.22
C MET A 181 23.77 -23.06 24.72
N ALA A 182 23.22 -22.02 25.35
CA ALA A 182 23.24 -21.87 26.81
C ALA A 182 22.50 -23.03 27.51
N GLY A 183 21.36 -23.46 26.97
CA GLY A 183 20.60 -24.61 27.48
C GLY A 183 21.38 -25.94 27.40
N VAL A 184 22.07 -26.18 26.29
CA VAL A 184 22.92 -27.37 26.13
C VAL A 184 24.12 -27.35 27.10
N MET A 185 24.78 -26.20 27.28
CA MET A 185 25.87 -26.05 28.23
C MET A 185 25.43 -26.23 29.69
N ALA A 186 24.25 -25.71 30.06
CA ALA A 186 23.68 -25.89 31.41
C ALA A 186 23.35 -27.37 31.70
N ARG A 187 22.89 -28.11 30.71
CA ARG A 187 22.59 -29.56 30.81
C ARG A 187 23.87 -30.40 30.98
N ARG A 188 24.97 -30.05 30.30
CA ARG A 188 26.27 -30.73 30.42
C ARG A 188 26.93 -30.57 31.80
N ARG A 189 26.63 -29.49 32.54
CA ARG A 189 27.19 -29.25 33.89
C ARG A 189 26.44 -29.99 35.01
N ARG A 190 25.28 -30.60 34.72
CA ARG A 190 24.44 -31.31 35.69
C ARG A 190 24.51 -32.85 35.57
N GLY A 191 25.25 -33.36 34.62
CA GLY A 191 25.59 -34.80 34.46
C GLY A 191 27.08 -35.03 34.71
#